data_fefb8d797a54976c299dde73f5b35a54
#
_entry.id   fefb8d797a54976c299dde73f5b35a54
#
_cell.length_a   1.000
_cell.length_b   1.000
_cell.length_c   1.000
_cell.angle_alpha   90.00
_cell.angle_beta   90.00
_cell.angle_gamma   90.00
#
_symmetry.space_group_name_H-M   'P 1'
#
loop_
_entity.id
_entity.type
_entity.pdbx_description
1 polymer ?
#
loop_
_entity_poly.entity_id
_entity_poly.type
_entity_poly.pdbx_seq_one_letter_code
_entity_poly.pdbx_strand_id
1 'polypeptide(L)'
;MSAGAISLDTSVVVRLLVVHPRQLFDRASRYLKEQHAAATTIHVSDLVLAEAYFALQTFYQLPKADALAALANFARHSGVTVTPVARRVLALPNLASAKPGFVDRLIHGTSHASGHTLVTFEKAAKKLPGTVVLTSTKAGH
;
A
#
# COMPACT_ATOMS: atom_id res chain seq x y z
N MET A 1 3.45 -31.13 5.33
CA MET A 1 3.42 -30.18 6.42
C MET A 1 3.06 -28.81 5.87
N SER A 2 2.04 -28.18 6.42
CA SER A 2 1.66 -26.86 5.95
C SER A 2 2.67 -25.82 6.42
N ALA A 3 3.04 -24.95 5.52
CA ALA A 3 3.87 -23.81 5.87
C ALA A 3 3.02 -22.78 6.63
N GLY A 4 3.66 -22.06 7.51
CA GLY A 4 3.00 -20.97 8.24
C GLY A 4 2.75 -19.75 7.36
N ALA A 5 2.17 -18.75 7.97
CA ALA A 5 1.98 -17.45 7.35
C ALA A 5 2.48 -16.39 8.32
N ILE A 6 3.14 -15.38 7.78
CA ILE A 6 3.61 -14.24 8.58
C ILE A 6 3.12 -12.95 7.93
N SER A 7 3.06 -11.89 8.72
CA SER A 7 2.76 -10.54 8.24
C SER A 7 3.94 -9.65 8.58
N LEU A 8 4.34 -8.80 7.63
CA LEU A 8 5.41 -7.84 7.87
C LEU A 8 4.82 -6.54 8.41
N ASP A 9 5.48 -6.01 9.43
CA ASP A 9 5.17 -4.67 9.94
C ASP A 9 5.81 -3.61 9.06
N THR A 10 5.35 -2.38 9.18
CA THR A 10 5.86 -1.24 8.42
C THR A 10 7.38 -1.08 8.59
N SER A 11 7.89 -1.28 9.80
CA SER A 11 9.32 -1.14 10.06
C SER A 11 10.16 -2.12 9.24
N VAL A 12 9.65 -3.32 8.99
CA VAL A 12 10.37 -4.31 8.18
C VAL A 12 10.28 -3.94 6.70
N VAL A 13 9.09 -3.58 6.22
CA VAL A 13 8.91 -3.18 4.81
C VAL A 13 9.82 -2.02 4.47
N VAL A 14 9.86 -0.99 5.31
CA VAL A 14 10.71 0.18 5.07
C VAL A 14 12.18 -0.21 5.02
N ARG A 15 12.65 -1.12 5.89
CA ARG A 15 14.05 -1.58 5.85
C ARG A 15 14.38 -2.37 4.59
N LEU A 16 13.40 -3.03 4.01
CA LEU A 16 13.61 -3.72 2.73
C LEU A 16 13.66 -2.75 1.55
N LEU A 17 13.02 -1.59 1.68
CA LEU A 17 12.98 -0.58 0.62
C LEU A 17 14.10 0.45 0.75
N VAL A 18 14.55 0.74 1.95
CA VAL A 18 15.59 1.72 2.23
C VAL A 18 16.82 0.98 2.76
N VAL A 19 17.90 0.99 1.98
CA VAL A 19 19.07 0.18 2.27
C VAL A 19 19.87 0.68 3.47
N HIS A 20 19.65 1.88 3.94
CA HIS A 20 20.37 2.44 5.09
C HIS A 20 19.48 2.46 6.33
N PRO A 21 19.96 2.04 7.50
CA PRO A 21 21.28 1.44 7.75
C PRO A 21 21.42 0.03 7.15
N ARG A 22 22.57 -0.25 6.61
CA ARG A 22 22.81 -1.50 5.88
C ARG A 22 22.56 -2.74 6.73
N GLN A 23 22.91 -2.72 8.01
CA GLN A 23 22.72 -3.87 8.90
C GLN A 23 21.23 -4.23 9.03
N LEU A 24 20.36 -3.23 9.08
CA LEU A 24 18.92 -3.49 9.20
C LEU A 24 18.35 -4.04 7.90
N PHE A 25 18.81 -3.52 6.77
CA PHE A 25 18.45 -4.08 5.47
C PHE A 25 18.89 -5.53 5.34
N ASP A 26 20.15 -5.82 5.69
CA ASP A 26 20.70 -7.18 5.60
C ASP A 26 19.94 -8.14 6.48
N ARG A 27 19.59 -7.71 7.70
CA ARG A 27 18.84 -8.56 8.64
C ARG A 27 17.44 -8.87 8.10
N ALA A 28 16.73 -7.85 7.61
CA ALA A 28 15.39 -8.03 7.07
C ALA A 28 15.41 -8.92 5.81
N SER A 29 16.36 -8.66 4.91
CA SER A 29 16.51 -9.46 3.68
C SER A 29 16.80 -10.92 3.98
N ARG A 30 17.68 -11.18 4.93
CA ARG A 30 18.03 -12.55 5.32
C ARG A 30 16.80 -13.27 5.87
N TYR A 31 16.05 -12.60 6.75
CA TYR A 31 14.86 -13.18 7.33
C TYR A 31 13.84 -13.54 6.23
N LEU A 32 13.65 -12.62 5.29
CA LEU A 32 12.72 -12.86 4.17
C LEU A 32 13.13 -14.07 3.34
N LYS A 33 14.42 -14.19 3.05
CA LYS A 33 14.94 -15.34 2.30
C LYS A 33 14.74 -16.65 3.05
N GLU A 34 14.95 -16.65 4.37
CA GLU A 34 14.71 -17.82 5.22
C GLU A 34 13.25 -18.23 5.16
N GLN A 35 12.33 -17.27 5.19
CA GLN A 35 10.90 -17.56 5.12
C GLN A 35 10.50 -18.11 3.76
N HIS A 36 11.06 -17.59 2.68
CA HIS A 36 10.82 -18.13 1.35
C HIS A 36 11.32 -19.57 1.23
N ALA A 37 12.50 -19.85 1.77
CA ALA A 37 13.06 -21.21 1.75
C ALA A 37 12.19 -22.17 2.56
N ALA A 38 11.52 -21.70 3.60
CA ALA A 38 10.61 -22.50 4.41
C ALA A 38 9.20 -22.60 3.82
N ALA A 39 8.97 -22.01 2.66
CA ALA A 39 7.66 -21.94 1.99
C ALA A 39 6.59 -21.24 2.85
N THR A 40 7.00 -20.34 3.71
CA THR A 40 6.09 -19.49 4.50
C THR A 40 5.49 -18.43 3.60
N THR A 41 4.17 -18.21 3.70
CA THR A 41 3.54 -17.09 3.01
C THR A 41 3.78 -15.80 3.78
N ILE A 42 4.11 -14.74 3.06
CA ILE A 42 4.52 -13.47 3.65
C ILE A 42 3.53 -12.39 3.21
N HIS A 43 2.77 -11.88 4.17
CA HIS A 43 1.68 -10.95 3.89
C HIS A 43 2.05 -9.52 4.27
N VAL A 44 1.59 -8.57 3.46
CA VAL A 44 1.71 -7.14 3.75
C VAL A 44 0.33 -6.52 3.59
N SER A 45 -0.19 -5.97 4.67
CA SER A 45 -1.54 -5.40 4.67
C SER A 45 -1.58 -4.04 3.98
N ASP A 46 -2.79 -3.62 3.59
CA ASP A 46 -3.00 -2.29 3.01
C ASP A 46 -2.57 -1.19 3.97
N LEU A 47 -2.82 -1.38 5.26
CA LEU A 47 -2.43 -0.39 6.28
C LEU A 47 -0.91 -0.23 6.32
N VAL A 48 -0.18 -1.34 6.25
CA VAL A 48 1.28 -1.30 6.23
C VAL A 48 1.79 -0.61 4.96
N LEU A 49 1.18 -0.91 3.81
CA LEU A 49 1.55 -0.24 2.56
C LEU A 49 1.32 1.26 2.65
N ALA A 50 0.20 1.69 3.23
CA ALA A 50 -0.11 3.11 3.42
C ALA A 50 0.90 3.78 4.36
N GLU A 51 1.23 3.15 5.48
CA GLU A 51 2.21 3.69 6.40
C GLU A 51 3.59 3.78 5.77
N ALA A 52 4.00 2.74 5.03
CA ALA A 52 5.29 2.74 4.34
C ALA A 52 5.34 3.85 3.30
N TYR A 53 4.26 4.06 2.57
CA TYR A 53 4.14 5.13 1.58
C TYR A 53 4.40 6.51 2.22
N PHE A 54 3.76 6.79 3.33
CA PHE A 54 3.96 8.07 4.03
C PHE A 54 5.35 8.16 4.64
N ALA A 55 5.88 7.08 5.21
CA ALA A 55 7.22 7.06 5.80
C ALA A 55 8.31 7.34 4.76
N LEU A 56 8.19 6.74 3.57
CA LEU A 56 9.16 6.96 2.49
C LEU A 56 9.21 8.43 2.08
N GLN A 57 8.08 9.11 2.06
CA GLN A 57 8.03 10.52 1.71
C GLN A 57 8.45 11.44 2.85
N THR A 58 7.98 11.15 4.08
CA THR A 58 8.17 12.04 5.23
C THR A 58 9.55 11.90 5.85
N PHE A 59 9.99 10.66 6.11
CA PHE A 59 11.26 10.43 6.81
C PHE A 59 12.44 10.28 5.86
N TYR A 60 12.20 9.69 4.69
CA TYR A 60 13.27 9.44 3.72
C TYR A 60 13.23 10.41 2.55
N GLN A 61 12.25 11.30 2.54
CA GLN A 61 12.13 12.40 1.58
C GLN A 61 12.13 11.95 0.13
N LEU A 62 11.62 10.76 -0.15
CA LEU A 62 11.43 10.31 -1.52
C LEU A 62 10.29 11.08 -2.18
N PRO A 63 10.45 11.46 -3.44
CA PRO A 63 9.31 11.97 -4.20
C PRO A 63 8.18 10.94 -4.24
N LYS A 64 6.95 11.42 -4.32
CA LYS A 64 5.78 10.54 -4.36
C LYS A 64 5.90 9.45 -5.42
N ALA A 65 6.34 9.81 -6.62
CA ALA A 65 6.47 8.85 -7.72
C ALA A 65 7.48 7.75 -7.38
N ASP A 66 8.58 8.10 -6.71
CA ASP A 66 9.61 7.13 -6.33
C ASP A 66 9.11 6.21 -5.23
N ALA A 67 8.37 6.74 -4.27
CA ALA A 67 7.78 5.94 -3.21
C ALA A 67 6.80 4.91 -3.78
N LEU A 68 5.95 5.33 -4.71
CA LEU A 68 4.99 4.43 -5.35
C LEU A 68 5.69 3.38 -6.22
N ALA A 69 6.72 3.78 -6.94
CA ALA A 69 7.50 2.83 -7.75
C ALA A 69 8.17 1.78 -6.88
N ALA A 70 8.72 2.19 -5.74
CA ALA A 70 9.34 1.26 -4.80
C ALA A 70 8.34 0.26 -4.25
N LEU A 71 7.15 0.73 -3.85
CA LEU A 71 6.10 -0.15 -3.34
C LEU A 71 5.57 -1.09 -4.41
N ALA A 72 5.36 -0.60 -5.62
CA ALA A 72 4.88 -1.43 -6.73
C ALA A 72 5.90 -2.52 -7.06
N ASN A 73 7.18 -2.17 -7.11
CA ASN A 73 8.24 -3.12 -7.38
C ASN A 73 8.32 -4.17 -6.26
N PHE A 74 8.24 -3.74 -5.01
CA PHE A 74 8.23 -4.62 -3.84
C PHE A 74 7.09 -5.62 -3.93
N ALA A 75 5.88 -5.16 -4.21
CA ALA A 75 4.70 -6.00 -4.31
C ALA A 75 4.82 -7.06 -5.42
N ARG A 76 5.51 -6.73 -6.53
CA ARG A 76 5.64 -7.66 -7.66
C ARG A 76 6.80 -8.63 -7.53
N HIS A 77 7.91 -8.21 -6.93
CA HIS A 77 9.18 -8.95 -7.05
C HIS A 77 9.73 -9.52 -5.76
N SER A 78 9.20 -9.16 -4.61
CA SER A 78 9.75 -9.62 -3.33
C SER A 78 9.11 -10.90 -2.81
N GLY A 79 8.19 -11.51 -3.57
CA GLY A 79 7.54 -12.74 -3.14
C GLY A 79 6.57 -12.54 -1.98
N VAL A 80 6.15 -11.31 -1.72
CA VAL A 80 5.16 -11.01 -0.69
C VAL A 80 3.76 -11.08 -1.28
N THR A 81 2.78 -11.34 -0.41
CA THR A 81 1.37 -11.34 -0.77
C THR A 81 0.73 -10.05 -0.29
N VAL A 82 0.22 -9.27 -1.22
CA VAL A 82 -0.60 -8.09 -0.91
C VAL A 82 -2.05 -8.39 -1.28
N THR A 83 -2.98 -7.56 -0.82
CA THR A 83 -4.39 -7.77 -1.17
C THR A 83 -4.61 -7.56 -2.67
N PRO A 84 -5.65 -8.17 -3.25
CA PRO A 84 -5.99 -7.92 -4.66
C PRO A 84 -6.24 -6.44 -4.94
N VAL A 85 -6.83 -5.71 -3.99
CA VAL A 85 -7.03 -4.26 -4.09
C VAL A 85 -5.69 -3.54 -4.23
N ALA A 86 -4.75 -3.82 -3.33
CA ALA A 86 -3.45 -3.18 -3.35
C ALA A 86 -2.70 -3.50 -4.64
N ARG A 87 -2.78 -4.75 -5.09
CA ARG A 87 -2.11 -5.16 -6.33
C ARG A 87 -2.64 -4.37 -7.53
N ARG A 88 -3.97 -4.22 -7.63
CA ARG A 88 -4.57 -3.46 -8.72
C ARG A 88 -4.21 -1.98 -8.66
N VAL A 89 -4.28 -1.39 -7.47
CA VAL A 89 -4.00 0.04 -7.31
C VAL A 89 -2.54 0.35 -7.63
N LEU A 90 -1.61 -0.47 -7.13
CA LEU A 90 -0.19 -0.26 -7.40
C LEU A 90 0.17 -0.49 -8.88
N ALA A 91 -0.67 -1.20 -9.62
CA ALA A 91 -0.44 -1.44 -11.05
C ALA A 91 -1.01 -0.33 -11.94
N LEU A 92 -1.72 0.66 -11.37
CA LEU A 92 -2.31 1.73 -12.16
C LEU A 92 -1.22 2.60 -12.79
N PRO A 93 -1.35 2.94 -14.09
CA PRO A 93 -0.42 3.88 -14.71
C PRO A 93 -0.63 5.28 -14.12
N ASN A 94 0.44 6.04 -14.02
CA ASN A 94 0.41 7.43 -13.55
C ASN A 94 -0.22 7.62 -12.17
N LEU A 95 -0.05 6.63 -11.29
CA LEU A 95 -0.63 6.67 -9.94
C LEU A 95 -0.17 7.91 -9.15
N ALA A 96 1.08 8.35 -9.37
CA ALA A 96 1.61 9.52 -8.65
C ALA A 96 0.82 10.79 -8.93
N SER A 97 0.23 10.92 -10.12
CA SER A 97 -0.59 12.08 -10.49
C SER A 97 -2.08 11.80 -10.44
N ALA A 98 -2.47 10.58 -10.08
CA ALA A 98 -3.89 10.21 -10.02
C ALA A 98 -4.61 10.93 -8.89
N LYS A 99 -5.87 11.29 -9.15
CA LYS A 99 -6.77 11.87 -8.14
C LYS A 99 -8.08 11.09 -8.16
N PRO A 100 -8.47 10.50 -7.04
CA PRO A 100 -7.75 10.47 -5.79
C PRO A 100 -6.48 9.64 -5.88
N GLY A 101 -5.60 9.79 -4.89
CA GLY A 101 -4.30 9.15 -4.87
C GLY A 101 -4.32 7.72 -4.33
N PHE A 102 -3.12 7.24 -4.03
CA PHE A 102 -2.88 5.85 -3.64
C PHE A 102 -3.72 5.39 -2.46
N VAL A 103 -3.61 6.09 -1.32
CA VAL A 103 -4.29 5.66 -0.09
C VAL A 103 -5.80 5.75 -0.23
N ASP A 104 -6.30 6.82 -0.84
CA ASP A 104 -7.74 6.96 -1.08
C ASP A 104 -8.27 5.83 -1.96
N ARG A 105 -7.48 5.37 -2.92
CA ARG A 105 -7.86 4.26 -3.79
C ARG A 105 -7.82 2.92 -3.07
N LEU A 106 -6.92 2.76 -2.09
CA LEU A 106 -6.95 1.57 -1.23
C LEU A 106 -8.22 1.55 -0.39
N ILE A 107 -8.58 2.69 0.20
CA ILE A 107 -9.80 2.81 1.00
C ILE A 107 -11.02 2.51 0.15
N HIS A 108 -11.11 3.11 -1.03
CA HIS A 108 -12.22 2.87 -1.95
C HIS A 108 -12.30 1.39 -2.35
N GLY A 109 -11.18 0.80 -2.76
CA GLY A 109 -11.16 -0.57 -3.23
C GLY A 109 -11.58 -1.57 -2.16
N THR A 110 -11.14 -1.36 -0.93
CA THR A 110 -11.52 -2.20 0.21
C THR A 110 -13.01 -2.09 0.51
N SER A 111 -13.54 -0.87 0.50
CA SER A 111 -14.97 -0.62 0.70
C SER A 111 -15.79 -1.29 -0.40
N HIS A 112 -15.40 -1.08 -1.65
CA HIS A 112 -16.10 -1.60 -2.82
C HIS A 112 -16.07 -3.14 -2.84
N ALA A 113 -14.93 -3.74 -2.51
CA ALA A 113 -14.79 -5.19 -2.45
C ALA A 113 -15.70 -5.81 -1.37
N SER A 114 -16.00 -5.05 -0.32
CA SER A 114 -16.92 -5.47 0.74
C SER A 114 -18.38 -5.22 0.42
N GLY A 115 -18.67 -4.66 -0.75
CA GLY A 115 -20.04 -4.32 -1.14
C GLY A 115 -20.60 -3.08 -0.46
N HIS A 116 -19.72 -2.24 0.08
CA HIS A 116 -20.11 -1.02 0.78
C HIS A 116 -20.08 0.18 -0.15
N THR A 117 -20.91 1.16 0.13
CA THR A 117 -20.80 2.49 -0.45
C THR A 117 -19.79 3.28 0.36
N LEU A 118 -18.81 3.85 -0.31
CA LEU A 118 -17.83 4.72 0.35
C LEU A 118 -18.40 6.13 0.47
N VAL A 119 -18.38 6.70 1.65
CA VAL A 119 -18.82 8.08 1.89
C VAL A 119 -17.59 8.91 2.20
N THR A 120 -17.40 10.02 1.49
CA THR A 120 -16.18 10.81 1.58
C THR A 120 -16.46 12.28 1.28
N PHE A 121 -15.59 13.16 1.75
CA PHE A 121 -15.57 14.56 1.32
C PHE A 121 -14.59 14.78 0.15
N GLU A 122 -13.81 13.77 -0.25
CA GLU A 122 -12.84 13.89 -1.33
C GLU A 122 -13.55 13.97 -2.68
N LYS A 123 -13.53 15.15 -3.29
CA LYS A 123 -14.25 15.39 -4.54
C LYS A 123 -13.78 14.51 -5.70
N ALA A 124 -12.48 14.25 -5.74
CA ALA A 124 -11.90 13.44 -6.82
C ALA A 124 -12.40 11.99 -6.79
N ALA A 125 -12.90 11.51 -5.65
CA ALA A 125 -13.42 10.15 -5.52
C ALA A 125 -14.76 9.96 -6.25
N LYS A 126 -15.39 11.04 -6.69
CA LYS A 126 -16.67 10.96 -7.41
C LYS A 126 -16.61 10.06 -8.65
N LYS A 127 -15.44 10.00 -9.29
CA LYS A 127 -15.27 9.15 -10.47
C LYS A 127 -15.18 7.65 -10.14
N LEU A 128 -15.04 7.30 -8.88
CA LEU A 128 -14.91 5.90 -8.46
C LEU A 128 -16.30 5.31 -8.18
N PRO A 129 -16.58 4.09 -8.64
CA PRO A 129 -17.92 3.52 -8.48
C PRO A 129 -18.28 3.27 -7.02
N GLY A 130 -19.56 3.39 -6.69
CA GLY A 130 -20.04 3.13 -5.33
C GLY A 130 -19.60 4.15 -4.31
N THR A 131 -19.44 5.41 -4.72
CA THR A 131 -18.96 6.48 -3.87
C THR A 131 -19.99 7.58 -3.74
N VAL A 132 -20.21 8.07 -2.53
CA VAL A 132 -21.01 9.24 -2.23
C VAL A 132 -20.08 10.34 -1.73
N VAL A 133 -20.00 11.44 -2.47
CA VAL A 133 -19.18 12.58 -2.07
C VAL A 133 -20.07 13.60 -1.37
N LEU A 134 -19.77 13.85 -0.10
CA LEU A 134 -20.45 14.87 0.68
C LEU A 134 -19.83 16.22 0.35
N THR A 135 -20.68 17.25 0.34
CA THR A 135 -20.22 18.62 0.10
C THR A 135 -20.40 19.45 1.35
N SER A 136 -19.62 20.50 1.43
CA SER A 136 -19.76 21.47 2.53
C SER A 136 -20.84 22.51 2.21
N THR A 137 -21.55 22.37 1.14
CA THR A 137 -22.61 23.29 0.75
C THR A 137 -23.69 23.29 1.82
N LYS A 138 -24.04 24.44 2.30
CA LYS A 138 -25.05 24.58 3.32
C LYS A 138 -26.42 24.32 2.74
N ALA A 139 -27.21 23.46 3.40
CA ALA A 139 -28.59 23.21 3.01
C ALA A 139 -29.39 24.50 3.09
N GLY A 140 -30.27 24.72 2.11
CA GLY A 140 -31.13 25.89 2.09
C GLY A 140 -30.46 27.17 1.61
N HIS A 141 -29.31 27.06 1.06
CA HIS A 141 -28.61 28.21 0.49
C HIS A 141 -28.80 28.27 -0.99
#